data_7f69546e3fc70adef62d9a68ff599bfd
#
_entry.id   7f69546e3fc70adef62d9a68ff599bfd
#
_cell.length_a   1.000
_cell.length_b   1.000
_cell.length_c   1.000
_cell.angle_alpha   90.00
_cell.angle_beta   90.00
_cell.angle_gamma   90.00
#
_symmetry.space_group_name_H-M   'P 1'
#
loop_
_entity.id
_entity.type
_entity.pdbx_description
1 polymer ?
#
loop_
_entity_poly.entity_id
_entity_poly.type
_entity_poly.pdbx_seq_one_letter_code
_entity_poly.pdbx_strand_id
1 'polypeptide(L)'
;MFTIKDILETNQMITQNNLDVRTITMGISLRDCGHPDIKVTAQKVYDKITRKAEKLVQVGEELEMELGVPIINKRISVTPVSMVGESCDSNDYVPLAKALDEAGKAVGVNFIGGFSALVDKGYTKGDRNLICSIPEALAVTDIVCSSVSVGSTKCGINMDAVAEMGRVIKMAAERTADRDAIGCAKLVVFCNAVPDNPFMAGAFHGVTEPETVINVGVSGPGVVKHALEAVRGQDIGAVAETIKKTAFKITRVGQLVAQEAARRLDTQFGIIDLSLAPTPAIGDSVAHILEEIGLESCGCPGTTATLAMLNDAVKKGGLMASSYVGGLSGAFIPVSEDQGMINAVSLGALTIEKLEAMTC
;
A
#
# COMPACT_ATOMS: atom_id res chain seq x y z
N MET A 1 11.91 30.00 -7.31
CA MET A 1 11.83 30.72 -6.02
C MET A 1 10.42 30.49 -5.50
N PHE A 2 10.25 29.93 -4.30
CA PHE A 2 8.93 29.73 -3.71
C PHE A 2 8.33 31.08 -3.34
N THR A 3 7.08 31.30 -3.69
CA THR A 3 6.33 32.48 -3.31
C THR A 3 5.65 32.26 -1.95
N ILE A 4 5.27 33.34 -1.26
CA ILE A 4 4.47 33.26 -0.02
C ILE A 4 3.15 32.47 -0.31
N LYS A 5 2.58 32.64 -1.48
CA LYS A 5 1.39 31.91 -1.90
C LYS A 5 1.62 30.39 -1.94
N ASP A 6 2.74 29.93 -2.45
CA ASP A 6 3.06 28.49 -2.52
C ASP A 6 3.24 27.91 -1.12
N ILE A 7 3.82 28.64 -0.19
CA ILE A 7 3.98 28.23 1.21
C ILE A 7 2.62 28.12 1.91
N LEU A 8 1.75 29.13 1.74
CA LEU A 8 0.40 29.13 2.32
C LEU A 8 -0.45 28.01 1.76
N GLU A 9 -0.36 27.74 0.46
CA GLU A 9 -1.06 26.65 -0.19
C GLU A 9 -0.62 25.29 0.37
N THR A 10 0.69 25.06 0.50
CA THR A 10 1.22 23.81 1.08
C THR A 10 0.76 23.64 2.53
N ASN A 11 0.79 24.70 3.33
CA ASN A 11 0.29 24.65 4.69
C ASN A 11 -1.20 24.27 4.73
N GLN A 12 -2.02 24.87 3.86
CA GLN A 12 -3.45 24.55 3.76
C GLN A 12 -3.69 23.09 3.35
N MET A 13 -2.90 22.58 2.39
CA MET A 13 -2.98 21.17 1.97
C MET A 13 -2.77 20.22 3.15
N ILE A 14 -1.82 20.53 4.04
CA ILE A 14 -1.51 19.71 5.22
C ILE A 14 -2.57 19.89 6.31
N THR A 15 -2.88 21.12 6.69
CA THR A 15 -3.66 21.41 7.89
C THR A 15 -5.19 21.29 7.69
N GLN A 16 -5.67 21.47 6.46
CA GLN A 16 -7.10 21.51 6.15
C GLN A 16 -7.56 20.44 5.17
N ASN A 17 -6.68 19.95 4.30
CA ASN A 17 -7.05 19.05 3.22
C ASN A 17 -6.50 17.62 3.39
N ASN A 18 -6.00 17.28 4.58
CA ASN A 18 -5.53 15.94 4.93
C ASN A 18 -4.40 15.41 4.01
N LEU A 19 -3.48 16.29 3.55
CA LEU A 19 -2.28 15.82 2.89
C LEU A 19 -1.41 15.10 3.90
N ASP A 20 -1.13 13.85 3.65
CA ASP A 20 -0.20 13.06 4.46
C ASP A 20 0.81 12.29 3.61
N VAL A 21 1.94 11.97 4.23
CA VAL A 21 2.78 10.86 3.81
C VAL A 21 2.22 9.63 4.50
N ARG A 22 1.45 8.85 3.75
CA ARG A 22 0.75 7.69 4.31
C ARG A 22 1.72 6.67 4.87
N THR A 23 2.89 6.50 4.24
CA THR A 23 3.88 5.56 4.71
C THR A 23 5.29 5.88 4.21
N ILE A 24 6.29 5.67 5.07
CA ILE A 24 7.66 5.37 4.68
C ILE A 24 7.87 3.88 4.86
N THR A 25 8.18 3.18 3.78
CA THR A 25 8.38 1.73 3.77
C THR A 25 9.81 1.39 3.38
N MET A 26 10.51 0.67 4.27
CA MET A 26 11.83 0.12 3.95
C MET A 26 11.66 -1.28 3.35
N GLY A 27 12.06 -1.44 2.09
CA GLY A 27 12.21 -2.74 1.46
C GLY A 27 13.53 -3.39 1.88
N ILE A 28 13.51 -4.66 2.28
CA ILE A 28 14.70 -5.41 2.72
C ILE A 28 14.73 -6.77 2.03
N SER A 29 15.81 -7.04 1.28
CA SER A 29 16.03 -8.36 0.71
C SER A 29 16.42 -9.37 1.80
N LEU A 30 15.74 -10.51 1.82
CA LEU A 30 16.03 -11.63 2.74
C LEU A 30 16.64 -12.85 2.03
N ARG A 31 17.06 -12.69 0.78
CA ARG A 31 17.53 -13.82 -0.05
C ARG A 31 18.74 -14.58 0.52
N ASP A 32 19.58 -13.93 1.30
CA ASP A 32 20.76 -14.49 1.97
C ASP A 32 20.45 -15.14 3.33
N CYS A 33 19.18 -15.07 3.79
CA CYS A 33 18.77 -15.63 5.07
C CYS A 33 18.44 -17.12 5.02
N GLY A 34 18.21 -17.68 3.82
CA GLY A 34 17.81 -19.08 3.67
C GLY A 34 18.79 -20.08 4.30
N HIS A 35 18.23 -21.12 4.97
CA HIS A 35 18.97 -22.21 5.59
C HIS A 35 18.03 -23.43 5.72
N PRO A 36 18.53 -24.69 5.65
CA PRO A 36 17.72 -25.89 5.86
C PRO A 36 16.99 -25.91 7.21
N ASP A 37 17.64 -25.48 8.29
CA ASP A 37 17.00 -25.34 9.60
C ASP A 37 16.21 -24.01 9.64
N ILE A 38 14.89 -24.12 9.80
CA ILE A 38 13.99 -22.98 9.87
C ILE A 38 14.27 -22.03 11.05
N LYS A 39 14.81 -22.55 12.16
CA LYS A 39 15.16 -21.71 13.32
C LYS A 39 16.38 -20.82 12.99
N VAL A 40 17.33 -21.34 12.24
CA VAL A 40 18.49 -20.57 11.76
C VAL A 40 18.04 -19.52 10.75
N THR A 41 17.13 -19.87 9.83
CA THR A 41 16.52 -18.91 8.91
C THR A 41 15.79 -17.80 9.67
N ALA A 42 14.95 -18.15 10.65
CA ALA A 42 14.22 -17.20 11.48
C ALA A 42 15.15 -16.23 12.22
N GLN A 43 16.25 -16.75 12.79
CA GLN A 43 17.24 -15.91 13.48
C GLN A 43 17.95 -14.95 12.50
N LYS A 44 18.36 -15.42 11.35
CA LYS A 44 18.98 -14.57 10.31
C LYS A 44 18.02 -13.46 9.83
N VAL A 45 16.74 -13.79 9.67
CA VAL A 45 15.68 -12.83 9.29
C VAL A 45 15.56 -11.75 10.36
N TYR A 46 15.45 -12.15 11.62
CA TYR A 46 15.39 -11.23 12.76
C TYR A 46 16.61 -10.30 12.81
N ASP A 47 17.81 -10.87 12.80
CA ASP A 47 19.07 -10.11 12.89
C ASP A 47 19.27 -9.14 11.73
N LYS A 48 18.84 -9.53 10.53
CA LYS A 48 18.97 -8.68 9.34
C LYS A 48 18.01 -7.50 9.39
N ILE A 49 16.75 -7.73 9.73
CA ILE A 49 15.73 -6.70 9.81
C ILE A 49 16.08 -5.68 10.91
N THR A 50 16.38 -6.15 12.11
CA THR A 50 16.70 -5.29 13.25
C THR A 50 17.92 -4.41 12.97
N ARG A 51 18.95 -4.96 12.34
CA ARG A 51 20.15 -4.19 11.94
C ARG A 51 19.86 -3.16 10.85
N LYS A 52 19.08 -3.53 9.81
CA LYS A 52 18.85 -2.66 8.64
C LYS A 52 17.86 -1.54 8.93
N ALA A 53 16.83 -1.82 9.74
CA ALA A 53 15.76 -0.89 10.04
C ALA A 53 15.91 -0.20 11.40
N GLU A 54 17.05 -0.32 12.08
CA GLU A 54 17.32 0.20 13.43
C GLU A 54 16.87 1.66 13.60
N LYS A 55 17.12 2.51 12.62
CA LYS A 55 16.85 3.95 12.67
C LYS A 55 15.60 4.39 11.90
N LEU A 56 14.85 3.46 11.30
CA LEU A 56 13.75 3.81 10.40
C LEU A 56 12.68 4.67 11.07
N VAL A 57 12.23 4.27 12.25
CA VAL A 57 11.18 4.98 13.00
C VAL A 57 11.67 6.34 13.46
N GLN A 58 12.86 6.41 14.06
CA GLN A 58 13.47 7.67 14.49
C GLN A 58 13.58 8.67 13.35
N VAL A 59 14.12 8.27 12.20
CA VAL A 59 14.26 9.14 11.02
C VAL A 59 12.90 9.59 10.51
N GLY A 60 11.88 8.71 10.52
CA GLY A 60 10.52 9.07 10.15
C GLY A 60 9.93 10.16 11.07
N GLU A 61 10.11 10.04 12.38
CA GLU A 61 9.64 11.02 13.35
C GLU A 61 10.40 12.36 13.27
N GLU A 62 11.70 12.32 13.07
CA GLU A 62 12.52 13.52 12.84
C GLU A 62 12.06 14.29 11.59
N LEU A 63 11.82 13.58 10.49
CA LEU A 63 11.34 14.18 9.24
C LEU A 63 9.94 14.79 9.38
N GLU A 64 9.05 14.11 10.10
CA GLU A 64 7.72 14.63 10.40
C GLU A 64 7.80 15.96 11.17
N MET A 65 8.65 16.04 12.19
CA MET A 65 8.85 17.27 12.97
C MET A 65 9.51 18.39 12.16
N GLU A 66 10.52 18.05 11.34
CA GLU A 66 11.27 19.06 10.58
C GLU A 66 10.51 19.62 9.39
N LEU A 67 9.77 18.77 8.68
CA LEU A 67 9.06 19.16 7.46
C LEU A 67 7.61 19.59 7.74
N GLY A 68 7.09 19.31 8.93
CA GLY A 68 5.70 19.61 9.30
C GLY A 68 4.67 18.80 8.49
N VAL A 69 5.06 17.70 7.86
CA VAL A 69 4.19 16.82 7.08
C VAL A 69 3.95 15.53 7.87
N PRO A 70 2.70 15.17 8.20
CA PRO A 70 2.43 13.94 8.93
C PRO A 70 2.94 12.71 8.18
N ILE A 71 3.64 11.81 8.88
CA ILE A 71 4.10 10.52 8.37
C ILE A 71 3.40 9.44 9.18
N ILE A 72 2.28 8.95 8.66
CA ILE A 72 1.32 8.14 9.43
C ILE A 72 1.90 6.79 9.79
N ASN A 73 2.57 6.09 8.84
CA ASN A 73 3.11 4.77 9.08
C ASN A 73 4.60 4.68 8.73
N LYS A 74 5.33 3.96 9.55
CA LYS A 74 6.69 3.48 9.28
C LYS A 74 6.59 1.98 9.13
N ARG A 75 6.93 1.43 7.96
CA ARG A 75 6.71 0.02 7.58
C ARG A 75 7.96 -0.63 7.05
N ILE A 76 7.95 -1.96 7.07
CA ILE A 76 8.95 -2.79 6.41
C ILE A 76 8.22 -3.71 5.42
N SER A 77 8.81 -3.89 4.24
CA SER A 77 8.45 -4.96 3.31
C SER A 77 9.67 -5.85 3.05
N VAL A 78 9.47 -7.16 3.02
CA VAL A 78 10.58 -8.10 2.82
C VAL A 78 10.36 -8.96 1.59
N THR A 79 11.43 -9.60 1.10
CA THR A 79 11.33 -10.63 0.06
C THR A 79 10.22 -11.63 0.43
N PRO A 80 9.39 -12.08 -0.53
CA PRO A 80 8.36 -13.08 -0.26
C PRO A 80 8.91 -14.26 0.52
N VAL A 81 8.37 -14.46 1.73
CA VAL A 81 8.89 -15.48 2.67
C VAL A 81 8.76 -16.89 2.11
N SER A 82 7.82 -17.13 1.18
CA SER A 82 7.73 -18.41 0.47
C SER A 82 9.05 -18.76 -0.22
N MET A 83 9.73 -17.79 -0.83
CA MET A 83 11.01 -17.98 -1.52
C MET A 83 12.17 -18.22 -0.54
N VAL A 84 12.18 -17.52 0.58
CA VAL A 84 13.20 -17.66 1.63
C VAL A 84 13.08 -19.01 2.32
N GLY A 85 11.86 -19.39 2.65
CA GLY A 85 11.51 -20.64 3.32
C GLY A 85 11.65 -21.89 2.43
N GLU A 86 11.76 -21.74 1.10
CA GLU A 86 11.87 -22.86 0.18
C GLU A 86 13.12 -23.72 0.44
N SER A 87 14.17 -23.11 0.97
CA SER A 87 15.40 -23.79 1.39
C SER A 87 15.27 -24.56 2.70
N CYS A 88 14.18 -24.36 3.45
CA CYS A 88 13.95 -25.00 4.74
C CYS A 88 13.40 -26.43 4.58
N ASP A 89 13.79 -27.32 5.48
CA ASP A 89 13.26 -28.68 5.56
C ASP A 89 11.87 -28.74 6.22
N SER A 90 11.44 -27.63 6.87
CA SER A 90 10.12 -27.52 7.52
C SER A 90 8.99 -27.25 6.52
N ASN A 91 7.80 -27.77 6.84
CA ASN A 91 6.55 -27.43 6.14
C ASN A 91 5.72 -26.37 6.89
N ASP A 92 6.14 -25.97 8.10
CA ASP A 92 5.48 -24.93 8.90
C ASP A 92 6.33 -23.66 8.90
N TYR A 93 5.76 -22.55 8.40
CA TYR A 93 6.43 -21.26 8.31
C TYR A 93 5.98 -20.26 9.39
N VAL A 94 5.18 -20.67 10.35
CA VAL A 94 4.82 -19.85 11.52
C VAL A 94 6.05 -19.31 12.26
N PRO A 95 7.15 -20.07 12.43
CA PRO A 95 8.36 -19.53 13.06
C PRO A 95 8.96 -18.33 12.31
N LEU A 96 8.84 -18.28 10.96
CA LEU A 96 9.30 -17.15 10.17
C LEU A 96 8.39 -15.92 10.39
N ALA A 97 7.06 -16.13 10.47
CA ALA A 97 6.13 -15.05 10.80
C ALA A 97 6.42 -14.46 12.18
N LYS A 98 6.69 -15.30 13.18
CA LYS A 98 7.07 -14.83 14.53
C LYS A 98 8.36 -14.02 14.52
N ALA A 99 9.37 -14.46 13.77
CA ALA A 99 10.63 -13.71 13.63
C ALA A 99 10.41 -12.33 12.98
N LEU A 100 9.51 -12.22 11.98
CA LEU A 100 9.11 -10.95 11.40
C LEU A 100 8.42 -10.04 12.42
N ASP A 101 7.48 -10.60 13.18
CA ASP A 101 6.71 -9.87 14.21
C ASP A 101 7.64 -9.32 15.30
N GLU A 102 8.51 -10.18 15.84
CA GLU A 102 9.50 -9.81 16.84
C GLU A 102 10.49 -8.76 16.34
N ALA A 103 11.00 -8.91 15.12
CA ALA A 103 11.90 -7.94 14.50
C ALA A 103 11.21 -6.59 14.28
N GLY A 104 9.99 -6.60 13.75
CA GLY A 104 9.22 -5.38 13.53
C GLY A 104 8.88 -4.64 14.84
N LYS A 105 8.53 -5.38 15.89
CA LYS A 105 8.32 -4.83 17.24
C LYS A 105 9.61 -4.26 17.83
N ALA A 106 10.74 -4.94 17.64
CA ALA A 106 12.03 -4.48 18.15
C ALA A 106 12.46 -3.14 17.55
N VAL A 107 12.15 -2.89 16.27
CA VAL A 107 12.45 -1.61 15.61
C VAL A 107 11.31 -0.59 15.69
N GLY A 108 10.14 -0.98 16.21
CA GLY A 108 9.00 -0.09 16.46
C GLY A 108 8.14 0.26 15.25
N VAL A 109 8.19 -0.54 14.16
CA VAL A 109 7.37 -0.27 12.98
C VAL A 109 5.91 -0.65 13.19
N ASN A 110 5.02 0.02 12.43
CA ASN A 110 3.58 -0.23 12.52
C ASN A 110 3.17 -1.56 11.89
N PHE A 111 3.77 -1.91 10.74
CA PHE A 111 3.49 -3.14 10.00
C PHE A 111 4.74 -3.68 9.32
N ILE A 112 4.75 -5.01 9.13
CA ILE A 112 5.74 -5.70 8.33
C ILE A 112 5.04 -6.62 7.32
N GLY A 113 5.26 -6.36 6.02
CA GLY A 113 4.75 -7.14 4.91
C GLY A 113 5.81 -8.09 4.36
N GLY A 114 5.38 -9.02 3.50
CA GLY A 114 6.25 -9.98 2.83
C GLY A 114 6.11 -11.41 3.35
N PHE A 115 5.21 -11.68 4.30
CA PHE A 115 4.77 -13.05 4.54
C PHE A 115 3.86 -13.48 3.38
N SER A 116 4.47 -13.65 2.21
CA SER A 116 3.80 -13.66 0.90
C SER A 116 4.23 -14.81 0.02
N ALA A 117 3.33 -15.19 -0.92
CA ALA A 117 3.55 -16.16 -1.98
C ALA A 117 3.11 -15.58 -3.33
N LEU A 118 3.83 -15.94 -4.42
CA LEU A 118 3.55 -15.50 -5.78
C LEU A 118 3.19 -16.73 -6.62
N VAL A 119 1.90 -17.00 -6.79
CA VAL A 119 1.39 -18.25 -7.37
C VAL A 119 0.67 -18.08 -8.71
N ASP A 120 0.83 -16.93 -9.34
CA ASP A 120 0.27 -16.65 -10.68
C ASP A 120 0.76 -17.63 -11.76
N LYS A 121 1.96 -18.21 -11.59
CA LYS A 121 2.56 -19.20 -12.50
C LYS A 121 2.48 -20.65 -11.99
N GLY A 122 1.78 -20.89 -10.90
CA GLY A 122 1.72 -22.16 -10.20
C GLY A 122 2.41 -22.12 -8.85
N TYR A 123 2.51 -23.25 -8.18
CA TYR A 123 3.01 -23.37 -6.81
C TYR A 123 4.40 -24.01 -6.77
N THR A 124 5.29 -23.43 -5.95
CA THR A 124 6.46 -24.12 -5.42
C THR A 124 6.12 -24.83 -4.10
N LYS A 125 7.09 -25.58 -3.54
CA LYS A 125 6.93 -26.16 -2.19
C LYS A 125 6.81 -25.04 -1.15
N GLY A 126 7.62 -24.00 -1.28
CA GLY A 126 7.62 -22.86 -0.37
C GLY A 126 6.27 -22.09 -0.37
N ASP A 127 5.66 -21.92 -1.55
CA ASP A 127 4.36 -21.27 -1.67
C ASP A 127 3.27 -22.04 -0.94
N ARG A 128 3.20 -23.37 -1.12
CA ARG A 128 2.22 -24.21 -0.43
C ARG A 128 2.38 -24.18 1.08
N ASN A 129 3.61 -24.29 1.56
CA ASN A 129 3.91 -24.25 2.99
C ASN A 129 3.52 -22.89 3.59
N LEU A 130 3.83 -21.80 2.90
CA LEU A 130 3.46 -20.47 3.37
C LEU A 130 1.95 -20.30 3.41
N ILE A 131 1.22 -20.62 2.33
CA ILE A 131 -0.24 -20.47 2.25
C ILE A 131 -0.93 -21.28 3.35
N CYS A 132 -0.50 -22.53 3.58
CA CYS A 132 -1.01 -23.35 4.68
C CYS A 132 -0.74 -22.74 6.07
N SER A 133 0.35 -21.98 6.22
CA SER A 133 0.74 -21.35 7.49
C SER A 133 0.02 -20.01 7.75
N ILE A 134 -0.59 -19.36 6.74
CA ILE A 134 -1.20 -18.03 6.86
C ILE A 134 -2.21 -17.93 8.02
N PRO A 135 -3.22 -18.83 8.16
CA PRO A 135 -4.22 -18.66 9.20
C PRO A 135 -3.64 -18.64 10.61
N GLU A 136 -2.68 -19.53 10.87
CA GLU A 136 -2.00 -19.58 12.18
C GLU A 136 -1.04 -18.40 12.36
N ALA A 137 -0.25 -18.09 11.35
CA ALA A 137 0.71 -16.98 11.38
C ALA A 137 0.01 -15.66 11.74
N LEU A 138 -1.12 -15.34 11.08
CA LEU A 138 -1.88 -14.12 11.33
C LEU A 138 -2.63 -14.14 12.68
N ALA A 139 -2.91 -15.31 13.22
CA ALA A 139 -3.51 -15.44 14.54
C ALA A 139 -2.51 -15.19 15.69
N VAL A 140 -1.24 -15.60 15.51
CA VAL A 140 -0.21 -15.54 16.58
C VAL A 140 0.72 -14.34 16.47
N THR A 141 0.55 -13.48 15.46
CA THR A 141 1.34 -12.26 15.23
C THR A 141 0.45 -11.03 15.28
N ASP A 142 1.02 -9.88 15.63
CA ASP A 142 0.27 -8.63 15.73
C ASP A 142 0.43 -7.75 14.50
N ILE A 143 1.67 -7.50 14.05
CA ILE A 143 2.00 -6.53 13.01
C ILE A 143 2.38 -7.15 11.66
N VAL A 144 2.43 -8.48 11.56
CA VAL A 144 2.72 -9.17 10.30
C VAL A 144 1.51 -9.15 9.40
N CYS A 145 1.73 -8.72 8.15
CA CYS A 145 0.73 -8.73 7.10
C CYS A 145 1.16 -9.69 5.98
N SER A 146 0.18 -10.38 5.41
CA SER A 146 0.37 -11.42 4.40
C SER A 146 -0.28 -11.04 3.08
N SER A 147 0.26 -11.56 2.00
CA SER A 147 -0.37 -11.47 0.68
C SER A 147 -0.09 -12.68 -0.19
N VAL A 148 -1.02 -12.98 -1.08
CA VAL A 148 -0.84 -14.00 -2.12
C VAL A 148 -1.22 -13.42 -3.47
N SER A 149 -0.26 -13.41 -4.42
CA SER A 149 -0.52 -12.99 -5.79
C SER A 149 -1.00 -14.20 -6.60
N VAL A 150 -2.28 -14.17 -6.98
CA VAL A 150 -2.95 -15.29 -7.66
C VAL A 150 -3.08 -15.10 -9.17
N GLY A 151 -2.69 -13.96 -9.69
CA GLY A 151 -2.81 -13.68 -11.11
C GLY A 151 -2.05 -12.47 -11.59
N SER A 152 -1.82 -12.43 -12.89
CA SER A 152 -1.27 -11.26 -13.57
C SER A 152 -1.78 -11.18 -15.01
N THR A 153 -1.72 -9.98 -15.59
CA THR A 153 -2.08 -9.76 -17.00
C THR A 153 -1.23 -10.63 -17.94
N LYS A 154 -0.01 -10.99 -17.53
CA LYS A 154 0.90 -11.83 -18.34
C LYS A 154 0.61 -13.32 -18.22
N CYS A 155 0.19 -13.79 -17.06
CA CYS A 155 0.05 -15.22 -16.75
C CYS A 155 -1.42 -15.68 -16.67
N GLY A 156 -2.37 -14.75 -16.61
CA GLY A 156 -3.76 -15.05 -16.31
C GLY A 156 -3.98 -15.23 -14.80
N ILE A 157 -5.11 -15.85 -14.43
CA ILE A 157 -5.51 -16.06 -13.05
C ILE A 157 -5.38 -17.55 -12.71
N ASN A 158 -4.68 -17.85 -11.62
CA ASN A 158 -4.62 -19.19 -11.05
C ASN A 158 -5.90 -19.47 -10.25
N MET A 159 -6.91 -20.09 -10.88
CA MET A 159 -8.20 -20.34 -10.26
C MET A 159 -8.14 -21.33 -9.09
N ASP A 160 -7.17 -22.25 -9.08
CA ASP A 160 -6.95 -23.13 -7.94
C ASP A 160 -6.48 -22.33 -6.72
N ALA A 161 -5.60 -21.35 -6.94
CA ALA A 161 -5.16 -20.43 -5.88
C ALA A 161 -6.31 -19.56 -5.39
N VAL A 162 -7.18 -19.06 -6.25
CA VAL A 162 -8.39 -18.30 -5.85
C VAL A 162 -9.28 -19.14 -4.94
N ALA A 163 -9.55 -20.40 -5.33
CA ALA A 163 -10.37 -21.31 -4.52
C ALA A 163 -9.69 -21.65 -3.17
N GLU A 164 -8.37 -21.83 -3.16
CA GLU A 164 -7.61 -22.08 -1.95
C GLU A 164 -7.62 -20.87 -1.02
N MET A 165 -7.39 -19.67 -1.55
CA MET A 165 -7.42 -18.45 -0.76
C MET A 165 -8.79 -18.15 -0.17
N GLY A 166 -9.87 -18.49 -0.82
CA GLY A 166 -11.21 -18.42 -0.23
C GLY A 166 -11.33 -19.25 1.07
N ARG A 167 -10.74 -20.45 1.10
CA ARG A 167 -10.70 -21.28 2.31
C ARG A 167 -9.76 -20.69 3.37
N VAL A 168 -8.59 -20.20 2.97
CA VAL A 168 -7.61 -19.60 3.87
C VAL A 168 -8.18 -18.35 4.55
N ILE A 169 -8.89 -17.49 3.82
CA ILE A 169 -9.58 -16.31 4.37
C ILE A 169 -10.59 -16.74 5.44
N LYS A 170 -11.42 -17.75 5.15
CA LYS A 170 -12.38 -18.28 6.12
C LYS A 170 -11.69 -18.81 7.37
N MET A 171 -10.63 -19.61 7.20
CA MET A 171 -9.84 -20.13 8.33
C MET A 171 -9.17 -19.00 9.14
N ALA A 172 -8.66 -17.96 8.50
CA ALA A 172 -8.09 -16.79 9.18
C ALA A 172 -9.15 -16.04 10.00
N ALA A 173 -10.36 -15.86 9.44
CA ALA A 173 -11.49 -15.28 10.16
C ALA A 173 -11.87 -16.11 11.41
N GLU A 174 -12.02 -17.41 11.24
CA GLU A 174 -12.38 -18.33 12.33
C GLU A 174 -11.33 -18.35 13.44
N ARG A 175 -10.03 -18.34 13.10
CA ARG A 175 -8.93 -18.36 14.09
C ARG A 175 -8.74 -17.04 14.82
N THR A 176 -9.29 -15.96 14.33
CA THR A 176 -9.19 -14.63 14.94
C THR A 176 -10.58 -14.05 15.28
N ALA A 177 -11.60 -14.90 15.39
CA ALA A 177 -12.97 -14.51 15.67
C ALA A 177 -13.13 -13.77 17.01
N ASP A 178 -12.31 -14.11 18.01
CA ASP A 178 -12.23 -13.45 19.31
C ASP A 178 -11.63 -12.03 19.25
N ARG A 179 -11.04 -11.65 18.13
CA ARG A 179 -10.43 -10.34 17.83
C ARG A 179 -11.02 -9.74 16.55
N ASP A 180 -12.33 -9.81 16.39
CA ASP A 180 -13.09 -9.23 15.28
C ASP A 180 -12.58 -9.67 13.89
N ALA A 181 -12.07 -10.91 13.77
CA ALA A 181 -11.51 -11.48 12.55
C ALA A 181 -10.33 -10.66 11.96
N ILE A 182 -9.52 -10.03 12.79
CA ILE A 182 -8.40 -9.16 12.40
C ILE A 182 -7.42 -9.85 11.43
N GLY A 183 -7.33 -11.17 11.42
CA GLY A 183 -6.52 -11.92 10.46
C GLY A 183 -6.89 -11.61 9.00
N CYS A 184 -8.17 -11.34 8.72
CA CYS A 184 -8.60 -10.95 7.38
C CYS A 184 -8.14 -9.54 6.99
N ALA A 185 -8.09 -8.60 7.94
CA ALA A 185 -7.59 -7.25 7.68
C ALA A 185 -6.07 -7.21 7.40
N LYS A 186 -5.34 -8.27 7.78
CA LYS A 186 -3.89 -8.42 7.56
C LYS A 186 -3.56 -9.30 6.34
N LEU A 187 -4.55 -9.71 5.53
CA LEU A 187 -4.38 -10.59 4.38
C LEU A 187 -4.89 -9.95 3.11
N VAL A 188 -4.06 -9.93 2.07
CA VAL A 188 -4.43 -9.44 0.75
C VAL A 188 -4.25 -10.52 -0.30
N VAL A 189 -5.24 -10.68 -1.18
CA VAL A 189 -5.13 -11.50 -2.39
C VAL A 189 -4.98 -10.59 -3.59
N PHE A 190 -3.83 -10.67 -4.26
CA PHE A 190 -3.47 -9.79 -5.37
C PHE A 190 -3.70 -10.42 -6.74
N CYS A 191 -4.09 -9.56 -7.70
CA CYS A 191 -3.75 -9.70 -9.11
C CYS A 191 -2.91 -8.50 -9.54
N ASN A 192 -1.91 -8.72 -10.39
CA ASN A 192 -0.95 -7.69 -10.80
C ASN A 192 -0.21 -7.02 -9.63
N ALA A 193 0.22 -7.82 -8.65
CA ALA A 193 1.03 -7.32 -7.55
C ALA A 193 2.33 -6.69 -8.06
N VAL A 194 2.67 -5.50 -7.56
CA VAL A 194 3.89 -4.78 -7.91
C VAL A 194 4.97 -5.00 -6.86
N PRO A 195 6.26 -5.07 -7.27
CA PRO A 195 7.36 -5.45 -6.38
C PRO A 195 7.80 -4.34 -5.43
N ASP A 196 7.39 -3.11 -5.67
CA ASP A 196 7.86 -1.89 -5.02
C ASP A 196 6.75 -1.15 -4.23
N ASN A 197 5.62 -1.80 -4.00
CA ASN A 197 4.44 -1.18 -3.39
C ASN A 197 4.66 -0.80 -1.92
N PRO A 198 4.63 0.49 -1.54
CA PRO A 198 4.73 0.90 -0.13
C PRO A 198 3.39 0.98 0.60
N PHE A 199 2.28 1.04 -0.14
CA PHE A 199 0.95 1.38 0.42
C PHE A 199 0.25 0.22 1.08
N MET A 200 0.24 -0.95 0.42
CA MET A 200 -0.50 -2.10 0.93
C MET A 200 0.23 -2.74 2.09
N ALA A 201 -0.47 -3.01 3.19
CA ALA A 201 0.14 -3.60 4.37
C ALA A 201 0.76 -4.98 4.11
N GLY A 202 0.13 -5.80 3.27
CA GLY A 202 0.65 -7.10 2.85
C GLY A 202 1.65 -7.06 1.67
N ALA A 203 2.12 -5.90 1.25
CA ALA A 203 3.08 -5.77 0.17
C ALA A 203 4.40 -6.49 0.48
N PHE A 204 5.14 -6.81 -0.57
CA PHE A 204 6.42 -7.49 -0.47
C PHE A 204 7.52 -6.71 -1.21
N HIS A 205 8.76 -6.99 -0.85
CA HIS A 205 9.93 -6.48 -1.55
C HIS A 205 10.32 -7.44 -2.68
N GLY A 206 10.26 -6.98 -3.92
CA GLY A 206 10.53 -7.79 -5.10
C GLY A 206 11.98 -8.26 -5.19
N VAL A 207 12.18 -9.38 -5.88
CA VAL A 207 13.53 -9.96 -6.04
C VAL A 207 14.43 -9.17 -6.99
N THR A 208 13.86 -8.26 -7.77
CA THR A 208 14.59 -7.37 -8.69
C THR A 208 14.96 -6.04 -8.04
N GLU A 209 14.43 -5.79 -6.85
CA GLU A 209 14.67 -4.57 -6.10
C GLU A 209 16.05 -4.57 -5.42
N PRO A 210 16.58 -3.40 -5.02
CA PRO A 210 17.85 -3.28 -4.30
C PRO A 210 17.85 -4.04 -2.98
N GLU A 211 19.04 -4.27 -2.41
CA GLU A 211 19.22 -4.95 -1.12
C GLU A 211 18.42 -4.27 0.02
N THR A 212 18.44 -2.93 0.04
CA THR A 212 17.58 -2.09 0.87
C THR A 212 17.15 -0.86 0.08
N VAL A 213 15.89 -0.45 0.25
CA VAL A 213 15.31 0.69 -0.46
C VAL A 213 14.27 1.40 0.39
N ILE A 214 14.15 2.72 0.26
CA ILE A 214 13.04 3.49 0.81
C ILE A 214 12.03 3.80 -0.28
N ASN A 215 10.81 3.34 -0.10
CA ASN A 215 9.64 3.68 -0.91
C ASN A 215 8.67 4.50 -0.05
N VAL A 216 8.06 5.51 -0.65
CA VAL A 216 7.15 6.41 0.07
C VAL A 216 5.79 6.42 -0.61
N GLY A 217 4.75 6.23 0.18
CA GLY A 217 3.37 6.40 -0.25
C GLY A 217 2.81 7.73 0.21
N VAL A 218 2.30 8.53 -0.72
CA VAL A 218 1.61 9.79 -0.44
C VAL A 218 0.15 9.70 -0.83
N SER A 219 -0.72 10.30 -0.04
CA SER A 219 -2.15 10.31 -0.27
C SER A 219 -2.72 11.71 -0.10
N GLY A 220 -3.87 11.96 -0.65
CA GLY A 220 -4.52 13.26 -0.51
C GLY A 220 -5.82 13.38 -1.32
N PRO A 221 -6.80 12.46 -1.13
CA PRO A 221 -8.13 12.61 -1.76
C PRO A 221 -8.76 13.95 -1.42
N GLY A 222 -8.66 14.38 -0.16
CA GLY A 222 -9.17 15.66 0.30
C GLY A 222 -8.54 16.86 -0.41
N VAL A 223 -7.24 16.80 -0.69
CA VAL A 223 -6.51 17.85 -1.45
C VAL A 223 -7.05 17.97 -2.87
N VAL A 224 -7.24 16.82 -3.54
CA VAL A 224 -7.76 16.79 -4.91
C VAL A 224 -9.20 17.30 -4.94
N LYS A 225 -10.05 16.83 -4.03
CA LYS A 225 -11.44 17.29 -3.92
C LYS A 225 -11.50 18.81 -3.72
N HIS A 226 -10.75 19.35 -2.78
CA HIS A 226 -10.74 20.78 -2.51
C HIS A 226 -10.26 21.61 -3.73
N ALA A 227 -9.24 21.14 -4.43
CA ALA A 227 -8.78 21.80 -5.65
C ALA A 227 -9.84 21.83 -6.75
N LEU A 228 -10.69 20.80 -6.83
CA LEU A 228 -11.79 20.72 -7.80
C LEU A 228 -12.96 21.67 -7.48
N GLU A 229 -13.18 22.02 -6.22
CA GLU A 229 -14.20 23.00 -5.84
C GLU A 229 -14.03 24.35 -6.58
N ALA A 230 -12.78 24.73 -6.84
CA ALA A 230 -12.44 25.96 -7.55
C ALA A 230 -12.77 25.94 -9.06
N VAL A 231 -12.95 24.75 -9.63
CA VAL A 231 -13.23 24.54 -11.07
C VAL A 231 -14.57 23.86 -11.31
N ARG A 232 -15.43 23.82 -10.30
CA ARG A 232 -16.77 23.24 -10.39
C ARG A 232 -17.57 23.86 -11.55
N GLY A 233 -18.12 22.99 -12.40
CA GLY A 233 -18.91 23.41 -13.57
C GLY A 233 -18.08 23.89 -14.76
N GLN A 234 -16.76 23.85 -14.71
CA GLN A 234 -15.90 24.09 -15.86
C GLN A 234 -15.82 22.86 -16.78
N ASP A 235 -15.19 23.01 -17.93
CA ASP A 235 -15.01 21.91 -18.88
C ASP A 235 -14.09 20.81 -18.33
N ILE A 236 -14.23 19.61 -18.88
CA ILE A 236 -13.50 18.43 -18.43
C ILE A 236 -11.98 18.57 -18.56
N GLY A 237 -11.49 19.39 -19.50
CA GLY A 237 -10.07 19.68 -19.67
C GLY A 237 -9.51 20.50 -18.52
N ALA A 238 -10.25 21.52 -18.04
CA ALA A 238 -9.89 22.31 -16.86
C ALA A 238 -9.86 21.46 -15.59
N VAL A 239 -10.84 20.55 -15.44
CA VAL A 239 -10.90 19.59 -14.35
C VAL A 239 -9.67 18.67 -14.36
N ALA A 240 -9.38 18.03 -15.49
CA ALA A 240 -8.23 17.12 -15.62
C ALA A 240 -6.89 17.84 -15.39
N GLU A 241 -6.74 19.06 -15.87
CA GLU A 241 -5.53 19.86 -15.66
C GLU A 241 -5.35 20.27 -14.19
N THR A 242 -6.45 20.53 -13.46
CA THR A 242 -6.42 20.81 -12.03
C THR A 242 -5.98 19.59 -11.23
N ILE A 243 -6.53 18.41 -11.52
CA ILE A 243 -6.12 17.14 -10.90
C ILE A 243 -4.63 16.90 -11.14
N LYS A 244 -4.17 17.05 -12.38
CA LYS A 244 -2.77 16.84 -12.75
C LYS A 244 -1.81 17.77 -11.98
N LYS A 245 -2.14 19.06 -11.87
CA LYS A 245 -1.35 20.04 -11.12
C LYS A 245 -1.31 19.71 -9.62
N THR A 246 -2.43 19.28 -9.06
CA THR A 246 -2.52 18.89 -7.65
C THR A 246 -1.69 17.63 -7.38
N ALA A 247 -1.83 16.62 -8.22
CA ALA A 247 -1.04 15.39 -8.14
C ALA A 247 0.48 15.67 -8.24
N PHE A 248 0.89 16.59 -9.13
CA PHE A 248 2.27 17.06 -9.22
C PHE A 248 2.79 17.59 -7.87
N LYS A 249 2.02 18.47 -7.22
CA LYS A 249 2.42 19.06 -5.93
C LYS A 249 2.55 18.02 -4.82
N ILE A 250 1.56 17.13 -4.70
CA ILE A 250 1.56 16.05 -3.72
C ILE A 250 2.78 15.15 -3.91
N THR A 251 3.08 14.74 -5.15
CA THR A 251 4.25 13.90 -5.47
C THR A 251 5.56 14.58 -5.09
N ARG A 252 5.69 15.91 -5.28
CA ARG A 252 6.89 16.65 -4.89
C ARG A 252 7.13 16.64 -3.39
N VAL A 253 6.08 16.68 -2.58
CA VAL A 253 6.20 16.54 -1.11
C VAL A 253 6.72 15.13 -0.78
N GLY A 254 6.14 14.09 -1.36
CA GLY A 254 6.61 12.71 -1.16
C GLY A 254 8.06 12.51 -1.57
N GLN A 255 8.50 13.12 -2.68
CA GLN A 255 9.88 13.04 -3.14
C GLN A 255 10.85 13.66 -2.14
N LEU A 256 10.53 14.82 -1.56
CA LEU A 256 11.35 15.45 -0.56
C LEU A 256 11.56 14.55 0.66
N VAL A 257 10.47 13.98 1.18
CA VAL A 257 10.52 13.06 2.32
C VAL A 257 11.32 11.81 1.98
N ALA A 258 11.07 11.20 0.80
CA ALA A 258 11.73 9.97 0.39
C ALA A 258 13.25 10.14 0.21
N GLN A 259 13.68 11.19 -0.44
CA GLN A 259 15.10 11.48 -0.66
C GLN A 259 15.83 11.74 0.66
N GLU A 260 15.24 12.50 1.55
CA GLU A 260 15.85 12.81 2.84
C GLU A 260 15.89 11.60 3.77
N ALA A 261 14.81 10.78 3.78
CA ALA A 261 14.79 9.50 4.50
C ALA A 261 15.89 8.56 4.00
N ALA A 262 16.00 8.36 2.69
CA ALA A 262 17.02 7.50 2.09
C ALA A 262 18.44 7.96 2.43
N ARG A 263 18.68 9.28 2.38
CA ARG A 263 19.98 9.88 2.74
C ARG A 263 20.36 9.64 4.21
N ARG A 264 19.42 9.83 5.16
CA ARG A 264 19.66 9.62 6.59
C ARG A 264 19.83 8.15 6.97
N LEU A 265 19.16 7.28 6.25
CA LEU A 265 19.22 5.82 6.46
C LEU A 265 20.34 5.14 5.68
N ASP A 266 21.16 5.89 4.93
CA ASP A 266 22.23 5.37 4.08
C ASP A 266 21.75 4.22 3.18
N THR A 267 20.61 4.45 2.49
CA THR A 267 19.99 3.46 1.60
C THR A 267 19.55 4.11 0.30
N GLN A 268 19.13 3.30 -0.67
CA GLN A 268 18.66 3.81 -1.96
C GLN A 268 17.25 4.40 -1.83
N PHE A 269 17.03 5.49 -2.55
CA PHE A 269 15.68 5.97 -2.82
C PHE A 269 15.08 5.13 -3.96
N GLY A 270 13.96 4.50 -3.70
CA GLY A 270 13.20 3.70 -4.66
C GLY A 270 12.15 4.52 -5.38
N ILE A 271 10.89 4.39 -4.96
CA ILE A 271 9.78 5.05 -5.65
C ILE A 271 8.90 5.87 -4.71
N ILE A 272 8.10 6.73 -5.35
CA ILE A 272 6.96 7.40 -4.76
C ILE A 272 5.70 6.79 -5.36
N ASP A 273 4.84 6.29 -4.51
CA ASP A 273 3.49 5.88 -4.87
C ASP A 273 2.52 7.01 -4.52
N LEU A 274 1.97 7.66 -5.53
CA LEU A 274 0.88 8.60 -5.37
C LEU A 274 -0.44 7.85 -5.56
N SER A 275 -0.99 7.37 -4.47
CA SER A 275 -2.29 6.72 -4.46
C SER A 275 -3.31 7.54 -3.69
N LEU A 276 -4.48 7.76 -4.31
CA LEU A 276 -5.61 8.38 -3.64
C LEU A 276 -6.29 7.31 -2.78
N ALA A 277 -5.75 7.10 -1.58
CA ALA A 277 -6.24 6.13 -0.62
C ALA A 277 -7.08 6.84 0.45
N PRO A 278 -8.40 6.71 0.41
CA PRO A 278 -9.30 7.37 1.35
C PRO A 278 -9.14 6.80 2.77
N THR A 279 -9.64 7.58 3.73
CA THR A 279 -9.84 7.16 5.11
C THR A 279 -11.29 7.41 5.52
N PRO A 280 -11.77 6.88 6.64
CA PRO A 280 -13.10 7.21 7.16
C PRO A 280 -13.27 8.68 7.59
N ALA A 281 -12.21 9.48 7.56
CA ALA A 281 -12.26 10.89 7.91
C ALA A 281 -13.13 11.69 6.94
N ILE A 282 -13.87 12.66 7.50
CA ILE A 282 -14.72 13.56 6.70
C ILE A 282 -13.84 14.35 5.72
N GLY A 283 -14.20 14.31 4.44
CA GLY A 283 -13.50 15.01 3.38
C GLY A 283 -12.40 14.20 2.67
N ASP A 284 -12.03 13.02 3.18
CA ASP A 284 -11.00 12.15 2.60
C ASP A 284 -11.63 10.97 1.86
N SER A 285 -12.32 11.25 0.73
CA SER A 285 -13.10 10.27 -0.04
C SER A 285 -12.85 10.39 -1.53
N VAL A 286 -12.59 9.26 -2.18
CA VAL A 286 -12.49 9.16 -3.64
C VAL A 286 -13.86 9.30 -4.29
N ALA A 287 -14.91 8.74 -3.68
CA ALA A 287 -16.27 8.93 -4.19
C ALA A 287 -16.65 10.41 -4.27
N HIS A 288 -16.33 11.20 -3.26
CA HIS A 288 -16.59 12.63 -3.27
C HIS A 288 -15.76 13.39 -4.32
N ILE A 289 -14.57 12.90 -4.71
CA ILE A 289 -13.84 13.46 -5.87
C ILE A 289 -14.66 13.25 -7.14
N LEU A 290 -15.17 12.03 -7.36
CA LEU A 290 -15.97 11.71 -8.54
C LEU A 290 -17.27 12.53 -8.60
N GLU A 291 -17.91 12.76 -7.47
CA GLU A 291 -19.09 13.60 -7.34
C GLU A 291 -18.76 15.09 -7.59
N GLU A 292 -17.63 15.58 -7.10
CA GLU A 292 -17.17 16.95 -7.34
C GLU A 292 -16.87 17.21 -8.82
N ILE A 293 -16.44 16.19 -9.57
CA ILE A 293 -16.23 16.26 -11.03
C ILE A 293 -17.57 16.42 -11.78
N GLY A 294 -18.69 16.06 -11.15
CA GLY A 294 -20.03 16.28 -11.69
C GLY A 294 -20.95 15.04 -11.71
N LEU A 295 -20.58 13.95 -11.02
CA LEU A 295 -21.49 12.82 -10.85
C LEU A 295 -22.53 13.13 -9.77
N GLU A 296 -23.77 12.70 -9.97
CA GLU A 296 -24.85 12.81 -9.00
C GLU A 296 -24.55 11.97 -7.74
N SER A 297 -24.01 10.78 -7.93
CA SER A 297 -23.52 9.89 -6.89
C SER A 297 -22.48 8.95 -7.47
N CYS A 298 -21.53 8.52 -6.65
CA CYS A 298 -20.65 7.44 -7.04
C CYS A 298 -21.45 6.16 -7.33
N GLY A 299 -21.18 5.49 -8.44
CA GLY A 299 -21.94 4.33 -8.91
C GLY A 299 -22.95 4.64 -10.03
N CYS A 300 -23.38 5.92 -10.20
CA CYS A 300 -24.25 6.30 -11.29
C CYS A 300 -23.57 6.17 -12.68
N PRO A 301 -24.32 6.24 -13.81
CA PRO A 301 -23.73 6.28 -15.15
C PRO A 301 -22.68 7.38 -15.27
N GLY A 302 -21.50 7.03 -15.83
CA GLY A 302 -20.35 7.93 -15.93
C GLY A 302 -19.23 7.64 -14.92
N THR A 303 -19.50 6.93 -13.82
CA THR A 303 -18.52 6.67 -12.76
C THR A 303 -17.22 6.04 -13.28
N THR A 304 -17.29 5.00 -14.11
CA THR A 304 -16.10 4.36 -14.71
C THR A 304 -15.28 5.29 -15.58
N ALA A 305 -15.94 6.10 -16.41
CA ALA A 305 -15.24 7.08 -17.27
C ALA A 305 -14.56 8.19 -16.44
N THR A 306 -15.26 8.70 -15.41
CA THR A 306 -14.72 9.70 -14.50
C THR A 306 -13.52 9.16 -13.69
N LEU A 307 -13.61 7.92 -13.23
CA LEU A 307 -12.51 7.25 -12.53
C LEU A 307 -11.31 7.04 -13.45
N ALA A 308 -11.53 6.63 -14.71
CA ALA A 308 -10.45 6.48 -15.70
C ALA A 308 -9.74 7.82 -15.95
N MET A 309 -10.49 8.92 -16.08
CA MET A 309 -9.92 10.26 -16.23
C MET A 309 -9.15 10.68 -14.97
N LEU A 310 -9.69 10.44 -13.78
CA LEU A 310 -9.02 10.73 -12.51
C LEU A 310 -7.65 10.01 -12.45
N ASN A 311 -7.64 8.70 -12.71
CA ASN A 311 -6.41 7.91 -12.70
C ASN A 311 -5.39 8.38 -13.74
N ASP A 312 -5.83 8.71 -14.96
CA ASP A 312 -4.96 9.23 -16.01
C ASP A 312 -4.34 10.58 -15.60
N ALA A 313 -5.13 11.50 -15.07
CA ALA A 313 -4.64 12.81 -14.63
C ALA A 313 -3.68 12.70 -13.45
N VAL A 314 -3.96 11.84 -12.46
CA VAL A 314 -3.08 11.56 -11.31
C VAL A 314 -1.74 11.00 -11.77
N LYS A 315 -1.75 9.97 -12.64
CA LYS A 315 -0.52 9.37 -13.17
C LYS A 315 0.31 10.38 -13.97
N LYS A 316 -0.32 11.18 -14.82
CA LYS A 316 0.37 12.25 -15.58
C LYS A 316 1.00 13.30 -14.64
N GLY A 317 0.30 13.70 -13.59
CA GLY A 317 0.81 14.64 -12.58
C GLY A 317 2.02 14.08 -11.83
N GLY A 318 1.95 12.82 -11.40
CA GLY A 318 3.04 12.11 -10.74
C GLY A 318 4.29 12.01 -11.63
N LEU A 319 4.15 11.52 -12.85
CA LEU A 319 5.25 11.37 -13.81
C LEU A 319 5.92 12.70 -14.18
N MET A 320 5.16 13.80 -14.18
CA MET A 320 5.74 15.14 -14.41
C MET A 320 6.53 15.64 -13.18
N ALA A 321 6.20 15.17 -12.00
CA ALA A 321 6.84 15.59 -10.74
C ALA A 321 8.15 14.84 -10.46
N SER A 322 8.21 13.56 -10.81
CA SER A 322 9.34 12.68 -10.51
C SER A 322 9.48 11.56 -11.54
N SER A 323 10.72 11.17 -11.84
CA SER A 323 11.03 9.95 -12.59
C SER A 323 10.99 8.68 -11.74
N TYR A 324 10.78 8.81 -10.44
CA TYR A 324 10.75 7.74 -9.44
C TYR A 324 9.31 7.42 -9.00
N VAL A 325 8.35 7.47 -9.92
CA VAL A 325 6.97 7.09 -9.63
C VAL A 325 6.79 5.60 -9.89
N GLY A 326 6.21 4.91 -8.93
CA GLY A 326 6.00 3.47 -8.99
C GLY A 326 4.82 3.03 -8.11
N GLY A 327 4.84 1.79 -7.65
CA GLY A 327 3.76 1.24 -6.85
C GLY A 327 2.45 1.12 -7.65
N LEU A 328 1.33 1.42 -7.01
CA LEU A 328 -0.01 1.37 -7.63
C LEU A 328 -0.36 2.68 -8.35
N SER A 329 -0.04 3.81 -7.76
CA SER A 329 -0.25 5.18 -8.31
C SER A 329 -1.62 5.38 -8.96
N GLY A 330 -2.69 5.26 -8.16
CA GLY A 330 -4.06 5.38 -8.63
C GLY A 330 -5.06 5.59 -7.52
N ALA A 331 -6.34 5.61 -7.85
CA ALA A 331 -7.40 5.71 -6.86
C ALA A 331 -7.70 4.34 -6.23
N PHE A 332 -7.75 4.28 -4.91
CA PHE A 332 -8.26 3.14 -4.17
C PHE A 332 -9.77 3.26 -3.99
N ILE A 333 -10.45 2.11 -4.06
CA ILE A 333 -11.90 2.02 -3.96
C ILE A 333 -12.29 1.05 -2.83
N PRO A 334 -11.92 1.37 -1.57
CA PRO A 334 -12.29 0.55 -0.43
C PRO A 334 -13.69 0.89 0.01
N VAL A 335 -14.64 0.00 -0.23
CA VAL A 335 -16.06 0.20 0.12
C VAL A 335 -16.28 0.36 1.63
N SER A 336 -15.38 -0.17 2.46
CA SER A 336 -15.50 -0.11 3.93
C SER A 336 -14.75 1.07 4.58
N GLU A 337 -13.90 1.79 3.84
CA GLU A 337 -13.01 2.82 4.39
C GLU A 337 -13.24 4.20 3.76
N ASP A 338 -14.10 4.29 2.74
CA ASP A 338 -14.48 5.52 2.05
C ASP A 338 -15.93 5.86 2.37
N GLN A 339 -16.16 6.96 3.09
CA GLN A 339 -17.52 7.36 3.50
C GLN A 339 -18.45 7.58 2.31
N GLY A 340 -17.95 8.12 1.22
CA GLY A 340 -18.76 8.31 0.00
C GLY A 340 -19.11 6.97 -0.66
N MET A 341 -18.20 5.99 -0.68
CA MET A 341 -18.48 4.64 -1.17
C MET A 341 -19.52 3.94 -0.28
N ILE A 342 -19.38 4.02 1.04
CA ILE A 342 -20.34 3.46 2.00
C ILE A 342 -21.74 4.04 1.74
N ASN A 343 -21.84 5.35 1.57
CA ASN A 343 -23.09 6.03 1.28
C ASN A 343 -23.68 5.58 -0.06
N ALA A 344 -22.86 5.48 -1.11
CA ALA A 344 -23.29 5.04 -2.44
C ALA A 344 -23.82 3.60 -2.44
N VAL A 345 -23.20 2.71 -1.68
CA VAL A 345 -23.70 1.34 -1.47
C VAL A 345 -25.02 1.35 -0.71
N SER A 346 -25.12 2.14 0.34
CA SER A 346 -26.36 2.24 1.15
C SER A 346 -27.54 2.78 0.36
N LEU A 347 -27.28 3.67 -0.61
CA LEU A 347 -28.28 4.19 -1.54
C LEU A 347 -28.62 3.22 -2.69
N GLY A 348 -27.88 2.12 -2.84
CA GLY A 348 -28.01 1.19 -3.96
C GLY A 348 -27.45 1.73 -5.30
N ALA A 349 -26.74 2.84 -5.28
CA ALA A 349 -26.11 3.41 -6.48
C ALA A 349 -24.82 2.67 -6.87
N LEU A 350 -24.06 2.17 -5.89
CA LEU A 350 -22.84 1.40 -6.10
C LEU A 350 -23.12 -0.09 -5.83
N THR A 351 -23.01 -0.89 -6.87
CA THR A 351 -23.22 -2.36 -6.84
C THR A 351 -21.92 -3.11 -7.09
N ILE A 352 -21.92 -4.42 -6.87
CA ILE A 352 -20.76 -5.29 -7.16
C ILE A 352 -20.39 -5.23 -8.65
N GLU A 353 -21.38 -5.28 -9.55
CA GLU A 353 -21.14 -5.18 -10.99
C GLU A 353 -20.49 -3.84 -11.38
N LYS A 354 -20.87 -2.76 -10.69
CA LYS A 354 -20.25 -1.47 -10.89
C LYS A 354 -18.81 -1.47 -10.39
N LEU A 355 -18.53 -2.07 -9.25
CA LEU A 355 -17.18 -2.22 -8.70
C LEU A 355 -16.30 -3.04 -9.65
N GLU A 356 -16.80 -4.15 -10.20
CA GLU A 356 -16.08 -4.93 -11.21
C GLU A 356 -15.71 -4.08 -12.43
N ALA A 357 -16.65 -3.27 -12.94
CA ALA A 357 -16.38 -2.35 -14.04
C ALA A 357 -15.36 -1.25 -13.68
N MET A 358 -15.35 -0.77 -12.44
CA MET A 358 -14.39 0.23 -11.96
C MET A 358 -12.97 -0.33 -11.83
N THR A 359 -12.81 -1.62 -11.59
CA THR A 359 -11.48 -2.27 -11.49
C THR A 359 -10.83 -2.53 -12.85
N CYS A 360 -11.59 -2.51 -13.92
CA CYS A 360 -11.09 -2.66 -15.29
C CYS A 360 -10.44 -1.38 -15.81
#